data_716011eedd085767f39662000fe19a96
#
_entry.id   716011eedd085767f39662000fe19a96
#
_cell.length_a   1.000
_cell.length_b   1.000
_cell.length_c   1.000
_cell.angle_alpha   90.00
_cell.angle_beta   90.00
_cell.angle_gamma   90.00
#
_symmetry.space_group_name_H-M   'P 1'
#
loop_
_entity.id
_entity.type
_entity.pdbx_description
1 polymer ?
#
loop_
_entity_poly.entity_id
_entity_poly.type
_entity_poly.pdbx_seq_one_letter_code
_entity_poly.pdbx_strand_id
1 'polypeptide(L)'
;MKGQSFDKYSLSRAIKKSDFYKYDQLSDDAYLEKEVLDAYDVAHKLLPPAISETISNGKTVYYVNDLPWKLVLRRLHSNVCNNIEVEKCHRTEIVRNLISYVQEGVKSKIFLIDIKSFYESIDIDVL
;
A
#
# COMPACT_ATOMS: atom_id res chain seq x y z
N MET A 1 7.60 6.79 -20.39
CA MET A 1 6.84 5.90 -19.49
C MET A 1 7.83 5.22 -18.54
N LYS A 2 7.73 5.46 -17.24
CA LYS A 2 8.49 4.66 -16.26
C LYS A 2 7.92 3.25 -16.29
N GLY A 3 8.78 2.24 -16.50
CA GLY A 3 8.37 0.86 -16.68
C GLY A 3 7.47 0.36 -15.56
N GLN A 4 6.30 -0.12 -15.92
CA GLN A 4 5.29 -0.71 -15.04
C GLN A 4 5.53 -2.21 -14.85
N SER A 5 6.76 -2.65 -15.10
CA SER A 5 7.11 -4.06 -15.09
C SER A 5 7.05 -4.68 -13.69
N PHE A 6 6.65 -5.93 -13.64
CA PHE A 6 6.77 -6.82 -12.48
C PHE A 6 8.00 -7.73 -12.65
N ASP A 7 9.12 -7.18 -13.14
CA ASP A 7 10.38 -7.89 -13.21
C ASP A 7 11.03 -8.05 -11.83
N LYS A 8 11.98 -8.95 -11.73
CA LYS A 8 12.70 -9.26 -10.47
C LYS A 8 13.35 -8.01 -9.86
N TYR A 9 13.89 -7.12 -10.67
CA TYR A 9 14.53 -5.90 -10.20
C TYR A 9 13.50 -4.93 -9.58
N SER A 10 12.36 -4.72 -10.24
CA SER A 10 11.31 -3.84 -9.72
C SER A 10 10.64 -4.40 -8.47
N LEU A 11 10.50 -5.72 -8.35
CA LEU A 11 9.97 -6.39 -7.16
C LEU A 11 10.95 -6.33 -5.99
N SER A 12 12.25 -6.52 -6.22
CA SER A 12 13.27 -6.39 -5.16
C SER A 12 13.30 -4.98 -4.56
N ARG A 13 13.07 -3.94 -5.35
CA ARG A 13 12.96 -2.56 -4.88
C ARG A 13 11.69 -2.27 -4.05
N ALA A 14 10.72 -3.15 -4.05
CA ALA A 14 9.54 -3.05 -3.21
C ALA A 14 9.78 -3.54 -1.77
N ILE A 15 10.93 -4.15 -1.49
CA ILE A 15 11.34 -4.55 -0.15
C ILE A 15 11.62 -3.31 0.69
N LYS A 16 11.09 -3.28 1.91
CA LYS A 16 11.27 -2.18 2.87
C LYS A 16 12.22 -2.60 3.99
N LYS A 17 12.87 -1.62 4.62
CA LYS A 17 13.70 -1.87 5.82
C LYS A 17 12.92 -2.60 6.92
N SER A 18 11.63 -2.30 7.09
CA SER A 18 10.77 -2.97 8.06
C SER A 18 10.58 -4.46 7.81
N ASP A 19 10.77 -4.93 6.58
CA ASP A 19 10.63 -6.36 6.26
C ASP A 19 11.79 -7.17 6.87
N PHE A 20 12.99 -6.62 6.91
CA PHE A 20 14.16 -7.25 7.54
C PHE A 20 13.99 -7.47 9.04
N TYR A 21 13.20 -6.63 9.72
CA TYR A 21 12.85 -6.83 11.13
C TYR A 21 11.74 -7.87 11.33
N LYS A 22 10.91 -8.07 10.31
CA LYS A 22 9.79 -9.01 10.38
C LYS A 22 10.16 -10.41 9.90
N TYR A 23 11.09 -10.49 8.97
CA TYR A 23 11.55 -11.71 8.32
C TYR A 23 13.08 -11.79 8.47
N ASP A 24 13.55 -12.33 9.58
CA ASP A 24 14.99 -12.38 9.92
C ASP A 24 15.85 -13.06 8.83
N GLN A 25 15.25 -13.99 8.09
CA GLN A 25 15.92 -14.72 7.01
C GLN A 25 16.20 -13.84 5.77
N LEU A 26 15.61 -12.66 5.64
CA LEU A 26 15.88 -11.75 4.52
C LEU A 26 17.32 -11.21 4.48
N SER A 27 18.05 -11.37 5.58
CA SER A 27 19.48 -11.05 5.63
C SER A 27 20.35 -12.07 4.87
N ASP A 28 19.79 -13.23 4.51
CA ASP A 28 20.42 -14.22 3.64
C ASP A 28 20.06 -13.92 2.17
N ASP A 29 21.08 -13.69 1.36
CA ASP A 29 20.92 -13.36 -0.05
C ASP A 29 20.18 -14.44 -0.85
N ALA A 30 20.39 -15.72 -0.52
CA ALA A 30 19.72 -16.83 -1.19
C ALA A 30 18.23 -16.87 -0.86
N TYR A 31 17.88 -16.58 0.40
CA TYR A 31 16.49 -16.48 0.82
C TYR A 31 15.80 -15.27 0.18
N LEU A 32 16.47 -14.12 0.17
CA LEU A 32 15.96 -12.90 -0.46
C LEU A 32 15.69 -13.11 -1.96
N GLU A 33 16.63 -13.74 -2.67
CA GLU A 33 16.48 -14.04 -4.09
C GLU A 33 15.29 -14.98 -4.34
N LYS A 34 15.09 -15.98 -3.48
CA LYS A 34 13.95 -16.89 -3.54
C LYS A 34 12.63 -16.13 -3.38
N GLU A 35 12.50 -15.26 -2.36
CA GLU A 35 11.29 -14.49 -2.12
C GLU A 35 10.94 -13.56 -3.30
N VAL A 36 11.95 -12.96 -3.94
CA VAL A 36 11.77 -12.15 -5.15
C VAL A 36 11.36 -13.02 -6.34
N LEU A 37 11.88 -14.23 -6.45
CA LEU A 37 11.51 -15.18 -7.50
C LEU A 37 10.06 -15.64 -7.33
N ASP A 38 9.67 -15.97 -6.09
CA ASP A 38 8.30 -16.35 -5.75
C ASP A 38 7.33 -15.19 -6.03
N ALA A 39 7.71 -13.93 -5.74
CA ALA A 39 6.92 -12.76 -6.10
C ALA A 39 6.76 -12.59 -7.62
N TYR A 40 7.82 -12.87 -8.37
CA TYR A 40 7.77 -12.86 -9.83
C TYR A 40 6.77 -13.91 -10.36
N ASP A 41 6.82 -15.12 -9.80
CA ASP A 41 5.89 -16.20 -10.16
C ASP A 41 4.44 -15.85 -9.80
N VAL A 42 4.21 -15.28 -8.63
CA VAL A 42 2.89 -14.78 -8.20
C VAL A 42 2.34 -13.78 -9.21
N ALA A 43 3.15 -12.81 -9.64
CA ALA A 43 2.71 -11.77 -10.56
C ALA A 43 2.38 -12.31 -11.97
N HIS A 44 3.12 -13.32 -12.45
CA HIS A 44 2.98 -13.81 -13.82
C HIS A 44 2.05 -15.01 -13.95
N LYS A 45 1.94 -15.83 -12.90
CA LYS A 45 1.05 -17.00 -12.88
C LYS A 45 -0.32 -16.70 -12.27
N LEU A 46 -0.56 -15.47 -11.81
CA LEU A 46 -1.80 -15.05 -11.15
C LEU A 46 -2.22 -16.00 -10.02
N LEU A 47 -1.26 -16.40 -9.18
CA LEU A 47 -1.53 -17.29 -8.06
C LEU A 47 -2.44 -16.58 -7.05
N PRO A 48 -3.44 -17.24 -6.47
CA PRO A 48 -4.34 -16.62 -5.50
C PRO A 48 -3.59 -16.28 -4.19
N PRO A 49 -3.86 -15.13 -3.55
CA PRO A 49 -3.28 -14.80 -2.25
C PRO A 49 -3.87 -15.65 -1.13
N ALA A 50 -3.03 -16.03 -0.17
CA ALA A 50 -3.49 -16.53 1.12
C ALA A 50 -3.95 -15.33 1.97
N ILE A 51 -5.25 -15.09 2.01
CA ILE A 51 -5.86 -14.01 2.78
C ILE A 51 -6.13 -14.52 4.20
N SER A 52 -5.59 -13.80 5.18
CA SER A 52 -5.87 -14.00 6.60
C SER A 52 -6.79 -12.89 7.09
N GLU A 53 -7.60 -13.19 8.11
CA GLU A 53 -8.49 -12.20 8.72
C GLU A 53 -8.18 -12.03 10.21
N THR A 54 -8.43 -10.85 10.73
CA THR A 54 -8.37 -10.53 12.16
C THR A 54 -9.44 -9.51 12.50
N ILE A 55 -9.82 -9.47 13.78
CA ILE A 55 -10.75 -8.44 14.27
C ILE A 55 -9.95 -7.33 14.93
N SER A 56 -10.13 -6.12 14.44
CA SER A 56 -9.54 -4.91 15.01
C SER A 56 -10.63 -3.85 15.21
N ASN A 57 -10.76 -3.36 16.45
CA ASN A 57 -11.78 -2.37 16.82
C ASN A 57 -13.21 -2.76 16.40
N GLY A 58 -13.56 -4.06 16.52
CA GLY A 58 -14.88 -4.58 16.16
C GLY A 58 -15.14 -4.70 14.65
N LYS A 59 -14.13 -4.50 13.82
CA LYS A 59 -14.20 -4.68 12.36
C LYS A 59 -13.31 -5.83 11.92
N THR A 60 -13.76 -6.61 10.96
CA THR A 60 -12.93 -7.63 10.30
C THR A 60 -11.95 -6.94 9.38
N VAL A 61 -10.67 -7.22 9.56
CA VAL A 61 -9.57 -6.71 8.73
C VAL A 61 -8.92 -7.88 8.00
N TYR A 62 -8.82 -7.78 6.70
CA TYR A 62 -8.16 -8.76 5.85
C TYR A 62 -6.73 -8.34 5.56
N TYR A 63 -5.80 -9.28 5.59
CA TYR A 63 -4.39 -9.02 5.32
C TYR A 63 -3.70 -10.21 4.66
N VAL A 64 -2.61 -9.93 3.98
CA VAL A 64 -1.74 -10.93 3.38
C VAL A 64 -0.45 -10.99 4.19
N ASN A 65 -0.10 -12.17 4.70
CA ASN A 65 1.14 -12.36 5.49
C ASN A 65 2.36 -12.64 4.63
N ASP A 66 2.12 -13.25 3.50
CA ASP A 66 3.10 -13.70 2.55
C ASP A 66 3.90 -12.53 1.95
N LEU A 67 5.23 -12.60 2.01
CA LEU A 67 6.10 -11.54 1.50
C LEU A 67 6.03 -11.39 -0.02
N PRO A 68 6.06 -12.46 -0.84
CA PRO A 68 5.91 -12.38 -2.29
C PRO A 68 4.68 -11.59 -2.71
N TRP A 69 3.52 -11.86 -2.13
CA TRP A 69 2.29 -11.10 -2.41
C TRP A 69 2.38 -9.64 -1.97
N LYS A 70 3.01 -9.35 -0.84
CA LYS A 70 3.23 -7.96 -0.39
C LYS A 70 4.09 -7.18 -1.38
N LEU A 71 5.11 -7.81 -1.96
CA LEU A 71 5.95 -7.18 -2.98
C LEU A 71 5.15 -6.85 -4.24
N VAL A 72 4.33 -7.79 -4.70
CA VAL A 72 3.43 -7.59 -5.85
C VAL A 72 2.44 -6.47 -5.60
N LEU A 73 1.75 -6.46 -4.45
CA LEU A 73 0.78 -5.42 -4.10
C LEU A 73 1.43 -4.03 -3.96
N ARG A 74 2.62 -3.95 -3.37
CA ARG A 74 3.37 -2.69 -3.27
C ARG A 74 3.79 -2.17 -4.64
N ARG A 75 4.20 -3.07 -5.53
CA ARG A 75 4.54 -2.71 -6.90
C ARG A 75 3.33 -2.25 -7.68
N LEU A 76 2.22 -2.97 -7.58
CA LEU A 76 0.94 -2.58 -8.17
C LEU A 76 0.51 -1.20 -7.68
N HIS A 77 0.51 -0.96 -6.37
CA HIS A 77 0.19 0.35 -5.80
C HIS A 77 1.09 1.46 -6.36
N SER A 78 2.40 1.20 -6.46
CA SER A 78 3.34 2.17 -7.05
C SER A 78 3.01 2.47 -8.51
N ASN A 79 2.69 1.45 -9.29
CA ASN A 79 2.31 1.59 -10.70
C ASN A 79 1.03 2.40 -10.86
N VAL A 80 0.00 2.09 -10.05
CA VAL A 80 -1.27 2.83 -10.05
C VAL A 80 -1.05 4.30 -9.69
N CYS A 81 -0.31 4.58 -8.59
CA CYS A 81 -0.02 5.95 -8.19
C CYS A 81 0.78 6.76 -9.22
N ASN A 82 1.68 6.09 -9.96
CA ASN A 82 2.46 6.75 -11.00
C ASN A 82 1.64 7.08 -12.26
N ASN A 83 0.55 6.32 -12.50
CA ASN A 83 -0.31 6.54 -13.68
C ASN A 83 -1.42 7.56 -13.44
N ILE A 84 -1.92 7.64 -12.20
CA ILE A 84 -3.10 8.44 -11.88
C ILE A 84 -2.71 9.83 -11.35
N GLU A 85 -1.41 10.14 -11.24
CA GLU A 85 -0.92 11.41 -10.65
C GLU A 85 -1.63 11.75 -9.33
N VAL A 86 -1.73 10.75 -8.43
CA VAL A 86 -2.39 10.95 -7.14
C VAL A 86 -1.55 11.89 -6.28
N GLU A 87 -2.05 13.09 -6.05
CA GLU A 87 -1.50 13.97 -5.01
C GLU A 87 -1.69 13.33 -3.64
N LYS A 88 -0.58 12.89 -3.05
CA LYS A 88 -0.59 12.34 -1.68
C LYS A 88 -0.54 13.48 -0.68
N CYS A 89 -1.71 13.99 -0.29
CA CYS A 89 -1.78 14.87 0.87
C CYS A 89 -1.43 14.10 2.14
N HIS A 90 -0.26 14.34 2.70
CA HIS A 90 0.11 13.77 3.98
C HIS A 90 -0.72 14.40 5.11
N ARG A 91 -1.25 13.58 6.03
CA ARG A 91 -1.99 14.06 7.20
C ARG A 91 -1.28 15.22 7.93
N THR A 92 0.05 15.12 8.04
CA THR A 92 0.88 16.16 8.67
C THR A 92 0.79 17.49 7.94
N GLU A 93 0.70 17.48 6.61
CA GLU A 93 0.57 18.68 5.79
C GLU A 93 -0.81 19.31 5.96
N ILE A 94 -1.87 18.51 5.95
CA ILE A 94 -3.24 18.97 6.23
C ILE A 94 -3.32 19.62 7.59
N VAL A 95 -2.77 18.99 8.64
CA VAL A 95 -2.77 19.55 10.00
C VAL A 95 -1.97 20.84 10.06
N ARG A 96 -0.80 20.92 9.41
CA ARG A 96 0.02 22.15 9.37
C ARG A 96 -0.74 23.30 8.70
N ASN A 97 -1.39 23.03 7.57
CA ASN A 97 -2.18 24.03 6.86
C ASN A 97 -3.36 24.52 7.70
N LEU A 98 -4.07 23.60 8.39
CA LEU A 98 -5.15 23.97 9.32
C LEU A 98 -4.65 24.87 10.45
N ILE A 99 -3.51 24.55 11.07
CA ILE A 99 -2.89 25.38 12.12
C ILE A 99 -2.57 26.77 11.57
N SER A 100 -1.99 26.85 10.38
CA SER A 100 -1.68 28.13 9.73
C SER A 100 -2.94 28.99 9.53
N TYR A 101 -4.00 28.40 8.99
CA TYR A 101 -5.30 29.12 8.81
C TYR A 101 -5.90 29.61 10.13
N VAL A 102 -5.81 28.81 11.19
CA VAL A 102 -6.31 29.21 12.51
C VAL A 102 -5.48 30.37 13.08
N GLN A 103 -4.15 30.37 12.86
CA GLN A 103 -3.23 31.41 13.33
C GLN A 103 -3.39 32.74 12.58
N GLU A 104 -3.87 32.72 11.35
CA GLU A 104 -4.17 33.93 10.58
C GLU A 104 -5.31 34.77 11.18
N GLY A 105 -6.08 34.22 12.13
CA GLY A 105 -7.11 34.95 12.86
C GLY A 105 -8.32 35.36 12.01
N VAL A 106 -8.44 34.86 10.79
CA VAL A 106 -9.58 35.10 9.90
C VAL A 106 -10.75 34.23 10.32
N LYS A 107 -11.96 34.80 10.39
CA LYS A 107 -13.17 34.02 10.62
C LYS A 107 -13.35 32.96 9.54
N SER A 108 -13.14 31.70 9.91
CA SER A 108 -13.28 30.55 8.99
C SER A 108 -14.22 29.50 9.58
N LYS A 109 -14.82 28.70 8.70
CA LYS A 109 -15.60 27.50 9.08
C LYS A 109 -14.84 26.29 8.58
N ILE A 110 -14.59 25.34 9.48
CA ILE A 110 -13.93 24.07 9.14
C ILE A 110 -15.00 22.98 9.07
N PHE A 111 -15.06 22.28 7.95
CA PHE A 111 -15.94 21.14 7.74
C PHE A 111 -15.09 19.88 7.69
N LEU A 112 -15.36 18.90 8.56
CA LEU A 112 -14.80 17.57 8.48
C LEU A 112 -15.82 16.66 7.80
N ILE A 113 -15.45 16.14 6.64
CA ILE A 113 -16.28 15.22 5.85
C ILE A 113 -15.57 13.87 5.82
N ASP A 114 -16.27 12.82 6.20
CA ASP A 114 -15.81 11.44 6.11
C ASP A 114 -16.85 10.59 5.38
N ILE A 115 -16.41 9.69 4.51
CA ILE A 115 -17.29 8.79 3.79
C ILE A 115 -17.39 7.49 4.58
N LYS A 116 -18.55 7.27 5.18
CA LYS A 116 -18.81 6.03 5.93
C LYS A 116 -18.77 4.83 4.99
N SER A 117 -18.01 3.82 5.38
CA SER A 117 -17.91 2.54 4.64
C SER A 117 -17.53 2.73 3.17
N PHE A 118 -16.54 3.59 2.89
CA PHE A 118 -16.14 3.93 1.52
C PHE A 118 -15.82 2.68 0.68
N TYR A 119 -14.99 1.78 1.21
CA TYR A 119 -14.57 0.60 0.46
C TYR A 119 -15.70 -0.41 0.25
N GLU A 120 -16.57 -0.56 1.23
CA GLU A 120 -17.74 -1.45 1.16
C GLU A 120 -18.83 -0.90 0.22
N SER A 121 -18.81 0.39 -0.07
CA SER A 121 -19.75 1.04 -0.99
C SER A 121 -19.32 1.01 -2.46
N ILE A 122 -18.09 0.55 -2.75
CA ILE A 122 -17.60 0.42 -4.12
C ILE A 122 -18.25 -0.81 -4.76
N ASP A 123 -19.01 -0.59 -5.81
CA ASP A 123 -19.57 -1.65 -6.62
C ASP A 123 -18.49 -2.15 -7.59
N ILE A 124 -18.00 -3.37 -7.35
CA ILE A 124 -16.92 -3.98 -8.14
C ILE A 124 -17.43 -4.42 -9.52
N ASP A 125 -18.74 -4.65 -9.66
CA ASP A 125 -19.34 -5.11 -10.92
C ASP A 125 -19.46 -3.99 -11.96
N VAL A 126 -19.21 -2.74 -11.54
CA VAL A 126 -19.25 -1.55 -12.41
C VAL A 126 -17.86 -1.12 -12.88
N LEU A 127 -16.78 -1.72 -12.36
CA LEU A 127 -15.40 -1.43 -12.74
C LEU A 127 -14.90 -2.36 -13.85
#